data_bfa2a52bb672bcd21579e06bba00ea56
#
_entry.id   bfa2a52bb672bcd21579e06bba00ea56
#
_cell.length_a   1.000
_cell.length_b   1.000
_cell.length_c   1.000
_cell.angle_alpha   90.00
_cell.angle_beta   90.00
_cell.angle_gamma   90.00
#
_symmetry.space_group_name_H-M   'P 1'
#
loop_
_entity.id
_entity.type
_entity.pdbx_description
1 polymer ?
#
loop_
_entity_poly.entity_id
_entity_poly.type
_entity_poly.pdbx_seq_one_letter_code
_entity_poly.pdbx_strand_id
1 'polypeptide(L)'
;MEYVKVAAARELDGLRVALTAGIPAPWSEAAKALFAVKKIPFTAVLQAAGADNEELVAWTGHRNAPTAMYRDEPPRVTWLDILNLAERLQPEP
;
A
#
# COMPACT_ATOMS: atom_id res chain seq x y z
N MET A 1 -0.56 -11.08 9.25
CA MET A 1 0.07 -9.82 8.82
C MET A 1 -0.30 -8.72 9.79
N GLU A 2 0.68 -7.98 10.23
CA GLU A 2 0.43 -6.86 11.14
C GLU A 2 0.21 -5.59 10.33
N TYR A 3 -0.82 -4.84 10.70
CA TYR A 3 -1.14 -3.56 10.07
C TYR A 3 -0.72 -2.42 10.97
N VAL A 4 -0.11 -1.40 10.36
CA VAL A 4 0.35 -0.21 11.06
C VAL A 4 -0.67 0.92 10.81
N LYS A 5 -0.94 1.71 11.84
CA LYS A 5 -1.82 2.88 11.67
C LYS A 5 -1.16 3.91 10.77
N VAL A 6 -1.99 4.69 10.08
CA VAL A 6 -1.50 5.68 9.11
C VAL A 6 -0.49 6.63 9.74
N ALA A 7 -0.78 7.16 10.92
CA ALA A 7 0.12 8.12 11.58
C ALA A 7 1.51 7.54 11.79
N ALA A 8 1.59 6.27 12.22
CA ALA A 8 2.88 5.61 12.43
C ALA A 8 3.57 5.32 11.09
N ALA A 9 2.81 4.91 10.09
CA ALA A 9 3.37 4.58 8.78
C ALA A 9 4.00 5.79 8.08
N ARG A 10 3.44 6.98 8.27
CA ARG A 10 3.98 8.19 7.66
C ARG A 10 5.38 8.52 8.15
N GLU A 11 5.73 8.06 9.36
CA GLU A 11 7.05 8.31 9.94
C GLU A 11 8.08 7.26 9.52
N LEU A 12 7.64 6.20 8.85
CA LEU A 12 8.54 5.15 8.39
C LEU A 12 9.03 5.44 6.97
N ASP A 13 10.25 4.97 6.68
CA ASP A 13 10.81 5.08 5.34
C ASP A 13 10.48 3.82 4.53
N GLY A 14 10.85 3.84 3.25
CA GLY A 14 10.70 2.70 2.37
C GLY A 14 9.32 2.60 1.77
N LEU A 15 8.89 1.36 1.51
CA LEU A 15 7.61 1.10 0.86
C LEU A 15 6.54 0.86 1.92
N ARG A 16 5.45 1.64 1.84
CA ARG A 16 4.27 1.48 2.67
C ARG A 16 3.09 1.26 1.75
N VAL A 17 2.26 0.27 2.04
CA VAL A 17 1.13 -0.09 1.18
C VAL A 17 -0.14 -0.14 2.01
N ALA A 18 -1.09 0.72 1.66
CA ALA A 18 -2.41 0.69 2.31
C ALA A 18 -3.20 -0.49 1.78
N LEU A 19 -3.66 -1.32 2.68
CA LEU A 19 -4.40 -2.54 2.39
C LEU A 19 -5.65 -2.59 3.24
N THR A 20 -6.74 -3.08 2.65
CA THR A 20 -7.98 -3.28 3.40
C THR A 20 -7.80 -4.40 4.40
N ALA A 21 -8.10 -4.13 5.66
CA ALA A 21 -7.97 -5.10 6.74
C ALA A 21 -9.33 -5.63 7.16
N GLY A 22 -9.35 -6.86 7.67
CA GLY A 22 -10.51 -7.44 8.32
C GLY A 22 -11.55 -8.09 7.43
N ILE A 23 -11.49 -7.85 6.12
CA ILE A 23 -12.41 -8.49 5.16
C ILE A 23 -11.64 -8.91 3.92
N PRO A 24 -12.17 -9.85 3.12
CA PRO A 24 -11.57 -10.19 1.84
C PRO A 24 -11.61 -8.97 0.91
N ALA A 25 -10.48 -8.68 0.29
CA ALA A 25 -10.37 -7.54 -0.63
C ALA A 25 -9.44 -7.99 -1.76
N PRO A 26 -9.99 -8.41 -2.92
CA PRO A 26 -9.19 -9.02 -3.98
C PRO A 26 -8.02 -8.17 -4.45
N TRP A 27 -8.20 -6.87 -4.61
CA TRP A 27 -7.10 -6.01 -5.05
C TRP A 27 -6.01 -5.87 -3.99
N SER A 28 -6.38 -5.77 -2.71
CA SER A 28 -5.41 -5.76 -1.62
C SER A 28 -4.65 -7.08 -1.55
N GLU A 29 -5.33 -8.21 -1.72
CA GLU A 29 -4.68 -9.52 -1.74
C GLU A 29 -3.74 -9.65 -2.94
N ALA A 30 -4.14 -9.12 -4.10
CA ALA A 30 -3.28 -9.12 -5.28
C ALA A 30 -2.00 -8.31 -5.05
N ALA A 31 -2.11 -7.16 -4.39
CA ALA A 31 -0.93 -6.34 -4.09
C ALA A 31 0.01 -7.06 -3.12
N LYS A 32 -0.54 -7.70 -2.08
CA LYS A 32 0.28 -8.50 -1.16
C LYS A 32 1.02 -9.60 -1.89
N ALA A 33 0.32 -10.30 -2.77
CA ALA A 33 0.93 -11.39 -3.53
C ALA A 33 2.04 -10.89 -4.46
N LEU A 34 1.82 -9.76 -5.11
CA LEU A 34 2.81 -9.16 -6.00
C LEU A 34 4.12 -8.87 -5.27
N PHE A 35 4.04 -8.20 -4.12
CA PHE A 35 5.25 -7.86 -3.38
C PHE A 35 5.89 -9.09 -2.75
N ALA A 36 5.08 -10.07 -2.33
CA ALA A 36 5.63 -11.31 -1.78
C ALA A 36 6.40 -12.12 -2.83
N VAL A 37 5.83 -12.26 -4.03
CA VAL A 37 6.48 -13.00 -5.12
C VAL A 37 7.79 -12.34 -5.52
N LYS A 38 7.81 -11.01 -5.58
CA LYS A 38 9.02 -10.27 -5.94
C LYS A 38 9.98 -10.09 -4.76
N LYS A 39 9.58 -10.57 -3.57
CA LYS A 39 10.40 -10.44 -2.35
C LYS A 39 10.72 -8.99 -2.00
N ILE A 40 9.76 -8.12 -2.20
CA ILE A 40 9.87 -6.70 -1.86
C ILE A 40 9.27 -6.49 -0.48
N PRO A 41 10.07 -6.09 0.52
CA PRO A 41 9.52 -5.82 1.85
C PRO A 41 8.68 -4.55 1.85
N PHE A 42 7.61 -4.56 2.64
CA PHE A 42 6.76 -3.37 2.77
C PHE A 42 6.09 -3.35 4.13
N THR A 43 5.66 -2.15 4.53
CA THR A 43 4.86 -1.96 5.72
C THR A 43 3.39 -1.93 5.32
N ALA A 44 2.57 -2.81 5.89
CA ALA A 44 1.14 -2.83 5.63
C ALA A 44 0.46 -1.75 6.46
N VAL A 45 -0.28 -0.86 5.78
CA VAL A 45 -0.95 0.28 6.41
C VAL A 45 -2.44 0.01 6.46
N LEU A 46 -3.05 0.25 7.61
CA LEU A 46 -4.47 -0.05 7.84
C LEU A 46 -5.38 0.87 7.03
N GLN A 47 -6.22 0.27 6.19
CA GLN A 47 -7.31 0.95 5.50
C GLN A 47 -8.60 0.22 5.87
N ALA A 48 -9.62 0.96 6.25
CA ALA A 48 -10.91 0.39 6.65
C ALA A 48 -11.90 0.52 5.51
N ALA A 49 -12.46 -0.59 5.06
CA ALA A 49 -13.45 -0.59 3.99
C ALA A 49 -14.71 0.15 4.42
N GLY A 50 -15.20 1.01 3.54
CA GLY A 50 -16.43 1.76 3.79
C GLY A 50 -16.29 2.92 4.76
N ALA A 51 -15.11 3.15 5.32
CA ALA A 51 -14.85 4.28 6.21
C ALA A 51 -14.26 5.46 5.46
N ASP A 52 -14.23 6.62 6.11
CA ASP A 52 -13.69 7.83 5.48
C ASP A 52 -12.17 7.80 5.36
N ASN A 53 -11.48 7.08 6.25
CA ASN A 53 -10.02 6.96 6.25
C ASN A 53 -9.34 8.33 6.21
N GLU A 54 -9.74 9.23 7.09
CA GLU A 54 -9.33 10.63 7.07
C GLU A 54 -7.82 10.82 7.09
N GLU A 55 -7.11 10.06 7.90
CA GLU A 55 -5.65 10.19 7.99
C GLU A 55 -4.97 9.71 6.71
N LEU A 56 -5.52 8.67 6.07
CA LEU A 56 -4.98 8.18 4.81
C LEU A 56 -5.20 9.21 3.70
N VAL A 57 -6.38 9.81 3.65
CA VAL A 57 -6.68 10.85 2.68
C VAL A 57 -5.80 12.07 2.89
N ALA A 58 -5.56 12.45 4.14
CA ALA A 58 -4.68 13.58 4.45
C ALA A 58 -3.26 13.33 3.96
N TRP A 59 -2.82 12.09 3.98
CA TRP A 59 -1.47 11.71 3.53
C TRP A 59 -1.38 11.55 2.02
N THR A 60 -2.31 10.81 1.43
CA THR A 60 -2.19 10.36 0.04
C THR A 60 -3.14 11.06 -0.93
N GLY A 61 -4.16 11.73 -0.44
CA GLY A 61 -5.22 12.27 -1.27
C GLY A 61 -6.26 11.23 -1.67
N HIS A 62 -6.11 9.99 -1.21
CA HIS A 62 -6.98 8.87 -1.59
C HIS A 62 -7.32 8.02 -0.39
N ARG A 63 -8.54 7.48 -0.37
CA ARG A 63 -8.97 6.56 0.69
C ARG A 63 -9.01 5.10 0.22
N ASN A 64 -8.61 4.85 -1.01
CA ASN A 64 -8.69 3.53 -1.60
C ASN A 64 -7.52 2.64 -1.19
N ALA A 65 -7.71 1.35 -1.31
CA ALA A 65 -6.66 0.35 -1.17
C ALA A 65 -6.77 -0.62 -2.35
N PRO A 66 -5.65 -1.13 -2.86
CA PRO A 66 -4.30 -0.83 -2.40
C PRO A 66 -3.80 0.53 -2.88
N THR A 67 -3.01 1.19 -2.04
CA THR A 67 -2.30 2.42 -2.41
C THR A 67 -0.87 2.28 -1.90
N ALA A 68 0.10 2.47 -2.78
CA ALA A 68 1.51 2.29 -2.43
C ALA A 68 2.21 3.64 -2.30
N MET A 69 2.91 3.83 -1.18
CA MET A 69 3.68 5.03 -0.87
C MET A 69 5.14 4.63 -0.71
N TYR A 70 5.97 5.03 -1.66
CA TYR A 70 7.39 4.70 -1.64
C TYR A 70 8.19 5.95 -1.37
N ARG A 71 8.82 6.00 -0.19
CA ARG A 71 9.59 7.16 0.26
C ARG A 71 8.71 8.41 0.21
N ASP A 72 9.17 9.49 -0.42
CA ASP A 72 8.41 10.73 -0.55
C ASP A 72 7.86 10.93 -1.96
N GLU A 73 7.83 9.87 -2.75
CA GLU A 73 7.28 9.91 -4.10
C GLU A 73 5.76 9.99 -4.08
N PRO A 74 5.14 10.43 -5.18
CA PRO A 74 3.68 10.47 -5.25
C PRO A 74 3.07 9.08 -5.04
N PRO A 75 1.91 9.00 -4.39
CA PRO A 75 1.24 7.70 -4.16
C PRO A 75 0.88 7.00 -5.47
N ARG A 76 0.96 5.68 -5.47
CA ARG A 76 0.53 4.84 -6.59
C ARG A 76 -0.83 4.27 -6.23
N VAL A 77 -1.87 4.66 -6.95
CA VAL A 77 -3.25 4.31 -6.61
C VAL A 77 -3.90 3.35 -7.61
N THR A 78 -3.38 3.25 -8.82
CA THR A 78 -3.90 2.28 -9.79
C THR A 78 -3.07 1.01 -9.77
N TRP A 79 -3.70 -0.10 -10.19
CA TRP A 79 -2.98 -1.38 -10.26
C TRP A 79 -1.76 -1.27 -11.17
N LEU A 80 -1.91 -0.60 -12.31
CA LEU A 80 -0.80 -0.46 -13.24
C LEU A 80 0.36 0.31 -12.62
N ASP A 81 0.08 1.38 -11.89
CA ASP A 81 1.13 2.17 -11.26
C ASP A 81 1.83 1.38 -10.16
N ILE A 82 1.08 0.58 -9.40
CA ILE A 82 1.65 -0.28 -8.36
C ILE A 82 2.53 -1.36 -9.01
N LEU A 83 2.05 -1.96 -10.09
CA LEU A 83 2.81 -2.98 -10.82
C LEU A 83 4.12 -2.40 -11.37
N ASN A 84 4.05 -1.20 -11.95
CA ASN A 84 5.23 -0.54 -12.48
C ASN A 84 6.22 -0.19 -11.38
N LEU A 85 5.74 0.22 -10.21
CA LEU A 85 6.62 0.46 -9.07
C LEU A 85 7.33 -0.83 -8.66
N ALA A 86 6.60 -1.93 -8.56
CA ALA A 86 7.18 -3.23 -8.20
C ALA A 86 8.24 -3.65 -9.21
N GLU A 87 7.99 -3.45 -10.50
CA GLU A 87 8.97 -3.77 -11.54
C GLU A 87 10.22 -2.89 -11.43
N ARG A 88 10.05 -1.62 -11.04
CA ARG A 88 11.19 -0.73 -10.85
C ARG A 88 12.05 -1.16 -9.66
N LEU A 89 11.39 -1.55 -8.56
CA LEU A 89 12.09 -1.94 -7.33
C LEU A 89 12.76 -3.31 -7.44
N GLN A 90 12.15 -4.21 -8.21
CA GLN A 90 12.68 -5.56 -8.43
C GLN A 90 12.32 -5.98 -9.85
N PRO A 91 13.19 -5.66 -10.84
CA PRO A 91 12.84 -5.86 -12.26
C PRO A 91 12.56 -7.29 -12.66
N GLU A 92 13.16 -8.26 -11.98
CA GLU A 92 12.95 -9.66 -12.34
C GLU A 92 12.29 -10.40 -11.18
N PRO A 93 11.43 -11.37 -11.50
CA PRO A 93 10.86 -12.22 -10.46
C PRO A 93 11.90 -13.09 -9.81
#